data_c4c5cf8ec8286ff1a4c3c76fc7346190
#
_entry.id   c4c5cf8ec8286ff1a4c3c76fc7346190
#
_cell.length_a   1.000
_cell.length_b   1.000
_cell.length_c   1.000
_cell.angle_alpha   90.00
_cell.angle_beta   90.00
_cell.angle_gamma   90.00
#
_symmetry.space_group_name_H-M   'P 1'
#
loop_
_entity.id
_entity.type
_entity.pdbx_description
1 polymer ?
#
loop_
_entity_poly.entity_id
_entity_poly.type
_entity_poly.pdbx_seq_one_letter_code
_entity_poly.pdbx_strand_id
1 'polypeptide(L)'
;MHELIIAVVNQKFTDKVLDCSRAAGATGATILHTRSVNNKQAEQLIGTSFKQETDTIAFLTSHQYKAQIMEAIRENAGLKTDGGAVLFSLPVDSLIGIGRFDEQEN
;
A
#
# COMPACT_ATOMS: atom_id res chain seq x y z
N MET A 1 -16.78 -9.51 0.60
CA MET A 1 -15.42 -10.04 0.33
C MET A 1 -14.38 -9.02 0.75
N HIS A 2 -13.30 -9.49 1.29
CA HIS A 2 -12.20 -8.63 1.73
C HIS A 2 -10.99 -8.79 0.85
N GLU A 3 -10.22 -7.72 0.76
CA GLU A 3 -8.99 -7.65 -0.01
C GLU A 3 -7.85 -7.15 0.87
N LEU A 4 -6.66 -7.61 0.59
CA LEU A 4 -5.44 -7.09 1.20
C LEU A 4 -4.72 -6.25 0.16
N ILE A 5 -4.48 -4.98 0.47
CA ILE A 5 -3.71 -4.09 -0.37
C ILE A 5 -2.33 -3.94 0.25
N ILE A 6 -1.29 -4.15 -0.55
CA ILE A 6 0.09 -3.96 -0.14
C ILE A 6 0.67 -2.79 -0.93
N ALA A 7 1.23 -1.82 -0.22
CA ALA A 7 1.90 -0.68 -0.83
C ALA A 7 3.34 -0.60 -0.31
N VAL A 8 4.31 -0.64 -1.22
CA VAL A 8 5.72 -0.42 -0.88
C VAL A 8 6.08 0.97 -1.39
N VAL A 9 6.47 1.86 -0.51
CA VAL A 9 6.59 3.28 -0.82
C VAL A 9 7.83 3.87 -0.14
N ASN A 10 8.37 4.95 -0.72
CA ASN A 10 9.41 5.74 -0.07
C ASN A 10 8.90 6.17 1.32
N GLN A 11 9.72 5.94 2.34
CA GLN A 11 9.37 6.22 3.73
C GLN A 11 8.88 7.64 3.97
N LYS A 12 9.38 8.60 3.20
CA LYS A 12 8.97 10.00 3.31
C LYS A 12 7.52 10.23 2.87
N PHE A 13 6.93 9.26 2.16
CA PHE A 13 5.56 9.35 1.66
C PHE A 13 4.56 8.55 2.49
N THR A 14 5.01 7.90 3.57
CA THR A 14 4.14 7.04 4.38
C THR A 14 2.94 7.80 4.91
N ASP A 15 3.14 8.96 5.51
CA ASP A 15 2.04 9.74 6.06
C ASP A 15 1.06 10.17 4.97
N LYS A 16 1.56 10.54 3.81
CA LYS A 16 0.73 10.92 2.67
C LYS A 16 -0.13 9.75 2.20
N VAL A 17 0.46 8.55 2.14
CA VAL A 17 -0.28 7.33 1.81
C VAL A 17 -1.36 7.04 2.83
N LEU A 18 -1.05 7.16 4.11
CA LEU A 18 -2.04 6.94 5.16
C LEU A 18 -3.21 7.94 5.05
N ASP A 19 -2.90 9.21 4.81
CA ASP A 19 -3.93 10.24 4.71
C ASP A 19 -4.82 10.03 3.48
N CYS A 20 -4.23 9.81 2.30
CA CYS A 20 -5.02 9.65 1.09
C CYS A 20 -5.80 8.34 1.07
N SER A 21 -5.24 7.27 1.62
CA SER A 21 -5.95 6.00 1.70
C SER A 21 -7.14 6.08 2.66
N ARG A 22 -6.97 6.77 3.78
CA ARG A 22 -8.08 6.98 4.73
C ARG A 22 -9.21 7.78 4.09
N ALA A 23 -8.87 8.84 3.36
CA ALA A 23 -9.85 9.63 2.64
C ALA A 23 -10.60 8.81 1.59
N ALA A 24 -9.96 7.80 1.04
CA ALA A 24 -10.56 6.90 0.04
C ALA A 24 -11.31 5.70 0.64
N GLY A 25 -11.36 5.59 1.97
CA GLY A 25 -12.14 4.56 2.63
C GLY A 25 -11.36 3.53 3.44
N ALA A 26 -10.04 3.62 3.50
CA ALA A 26 -9.26 2.71 4.32
C ALA A 26 -9.49 3.00 5.80
N THR A 27 -9.66 1.94 6.61
CA THR A 27 -9.98 2.08 8.04
C THR A 27 -8.77 1.87 8.95
N GLY A 28 -7.72 1.25 8.45
CA GLY A 28 -6.51 1.04 9.24
C GLY A 28 -5.40 0.48 8.38
N ALA A 29 -4.21 0.43 8.95
CA ALA A 29 -3.04 -0.06 8.22
C ALA A 29 -2.03 -0.67 9.19
N THR A 30 -1.28 -1.64 8.69
CA THR A 30 -0.08 -2.17 9.35
C THR A 30 1.13 -1.69 8.57
N ILE A 31 2.11 -1.14 9.27
CA ILE A 31 3.29 -0.57 8.64
C ILE A 31 4.52 -1.38 9.06
N LEU A 32 5.32 -1.76 8.07
CA LEU A 32 6.62 -2.39 8.28
C LEU A 32 7.69 -1.48 7.67
N HIS A 33 8.72 -1.22 8.43
CA HIS A 33 9.88 -0.49 7.91
C HIS A 33 10.74 -1.47 7.13
N THR A 34 10.95 -1.19 5.86
CA THR A 34 11.63 -2.10 4.93
C THR A 34 12.75 -1.38 4.20
N ARG A 35 13.59 -2.16 3.56
CA ARG A 35 14.61 -1.63 2.67
C ARG A 35 14.43 -2.26 1.31
N SER A 36 14.26 -1.43 0.29
CA SER A 36 14.11 -1.90 -1.09
C SER A 36 15.45 -1.90 -1.78
N VAL A 37 15.70 -2.96 -2.54
CA VAL A 37 16.91 -3.11 -3.35
C VAL A 37 16.49 -3.37 -4.79
N ASN A 38 16.94 -2.52 -5.70
CA ASN A 38 16.68 -2.70 -7.12
C ASN A 38 17.93 -3.24 -7.81
N ASN A 39 17.72 -3.93 -8.94
CA ASN A 39 18.82 -4.43 -9.72
C ASN A 39 19.49 -3.31 -10.53
N LYS A 40 20.65 -3.60 -11.10
CA LYS A 40 21.41 -2.60 -11.87
C LYS A 40 20.66 -2.05 -13.08
N GLN A 41 19.81 -2.88 -13.69
CA GLN A 41 19.01 -2.44 -14.83
C GLN A 41 18.00 -1.37 -14.43
N ALA A 42 17.37 -1.56 -13.28
CA ALA A 42 16.46 -0.56 -12.74
C ALA A 42 17.19 0.73 -12.40
N GLU A 43 18.39 0.64 -11.81
CA GLU A 43 19.21 1.81 -11.53
C GLU A 43 19.55 2.59 -12.79
N GLN A 44 19.92 1.89 -13.85
CA GLN A 44 20.26 2.53 -15.13
C GLN A 44 19.05 3.24 -15.74
N LEU A 45 17.87 2.64 -15.66
CA LEU A 45 16.66 3.21 -16.24
C LEU A 45 16.21 4.47 -15.51
N ILE A 46 16.37 4.50 -14.20
CA ILE A 46 15.87 5.59 -13.37
C ILE A 46 16.94 6.61 -13.03
N GLY A 47 18.21 6.24 -13.21
CA GLY A 47 19.33 7.15 -12.99
C GLY A 47 19.64 7.41 -11.53
N THR A 48 19.13 6.60 -10.63
CA THR A 48 19.35 6.73 -9.19
C THR A 48 19.84 5.43 -8.58
N SER A 49 20.64 5.56 -7.55
CA SER A 49 21.11 4.44 -6.76
C SER A 49 20.02 3.95 -5.82
N PHE A 50 19.89 2.63 -5.70
CA PHE A 50 18.78 2.05 -4.98
C PHE A 50 19.16 1.27 -3.74
N LYS A 51 19.34 2.01 -2.69
CA LYS A 51 19.07 1.52 -1.35
C LYS A 51 18.13 2.54 -0.75
N GLN A 52 16.83 2.35 -0.94
CA GLN A 52 15.86 3.26 -0.39
C GLN A 52 15.29 2.72 0.90
N GLU A 53 15.18 3.60 1.88
CA GLU A 53 14.37 3.32 3.03
C GLU A 53 12.91 3.41 2.61
N THR A 54 12.21 2.29 2.69
CA THR A 54 10.81 2.19 2.30
C THR A 54 9.98 1.75 3.49
N ASP A 55 8.68 2.00 3.39
CA ASP A 55 7.70 1.36 4.25
C ASP A 55 6.83 0.46 3.42
N THR A 56 6.50 -0.69 3.96
CA THR A 56 5.51 -1.59 3.39
C THR A 56 4.25 -1.45 4.23
N ILE A 57 3.17 -1.03 3.58
CA ILE A 57 1.92 -0.72 4.25
C ILE A 57 0.87 -1.72 3.79
N ALA A 58 0.24 -2.39 4.74
CA ALA A 58 -0.80 -3.37 4.46
C ALA A 58 -2.16 -2.83 4.91
N PHE A 59 -3.14 -2.86 4.02
CA PHE A 59 -4.50 -2.44 4.31
C PHE A 59 -5.45 -3.62 4.12
N LEU A 60 -6.28 -3.88 5.11
CA LEU A 60 -7.40 -4.79 4.95
C LEU A 60 -8.62 -3.96 4.61
N THR A 61 -9.27 -4.24 3.49
CA THR A 61 -10.42 -3.47 3.04
C THR A 61 -11.49 -4.38 2.46
N SER A 62 -12.72 -3.88 2.39
CA SER A 62 -13.74 -4.57 1.63
C SER A 62 -13.49 -4.34 0.14
N HIS A 63 -13.93 -5.30 -0.68
CA HIS A 63 -13.70 -5.25 -2.12
C HIS A 63 -14.18 -3.94 -2.76
N GLN A 64 -15.27 -3.38 -2.26
CA GLN A 64 -15.89 -2.19 -2.86
C GLN A 64 -15.00 -0.95 -2.77
N TYR A 65 -14.07 -0.89 -1.80
CA TYR A 65 -13.18 0.28 -1.65
C TYR A 65 -11.80 0.07 -2.27
N LYS A 66 -11.49 -1.13 -2.70
CA LYS A 66 -10.14 -1.47 -3.19
C LYS A 66 -9.67 -0.54 -4.32
N ALA A 67 -10.50 -0.38 -5.34
CA ALA A 67 -10.10 0.40 -6.51
C ALA A 67 -9.82 1.85 -6.17
N GLN A 68 -10.67 2.47 -5.37
CA GLN A 68 -10.50 3.87 -5.02
C GLN A 68 -9.31 4.11 -4.07
N ILE A 69 -9.04 3.15 -3.18
CA ILE A 69 -7.87 3.24 -2.31
C ILE A 69 -6.59 3.13 -3.14
N MET A 70 -6.50 2.15 -4.01
CA MET A 70 -5.32 1.95 -4.86
C MET A 70 -5.09 3.15 -5.78
N GLU A 71 -6.14 3.71 -6.35
CA GLU A 71 -6.03 4.88 -7.21
C GLU A 71 -5.55 6.11 -6.44
N ALA A 72 -6.05 6.32 -5.23
CA ALA A 72 -5.62 7.43 -4.38
C ALA A 72 -4.12 7.34 -4.08
N ILE A 73 -3.64 6.15 -3.76
CA ILE A 73 -2.22 5.94 -3.48
C ILE A 73 -1.38 6.16 -4.76
N ARG A 74 -1.86 5.64 -5.89
CA ARG A 74 -1.17 5.82 -7.16
C ARG A 74 -1.00 7.29 -7.52
N GLU A 75 -2.02 8.09 -7.34
CA GLU A 75 -1.99 9.52 -7.66
C GLU A 75 -1.06 10.30 -6.73
N ASN A 76 -1.02 9.93 -5.45
CA ASN A 76 -0.30 10.70 -4.44
C ASN A 76 1.12 10.22 -4.19
N ALA A 77 1.43 8.96 -4.48
CA ALA A 77 2.73 8.37 -4.14
C ALA A 77 3.23 7.37 -5.19
N GLY A 78 2.61 7.32 -6.35
CA GLY A 78 2.95 6.35 -7.40
C GLY A 78 4.25 6.67 -8.13
N LEU A 79 4.46 5.99 -9.27
CA LEU A 79 5.71 6.05 -10.02
C LEU A 79 6.00 7.43 -10.60
N LYS A 80 4.98 8.27 -10.79
CA LYS A 80 5.17 9.64 -11.28
C LYS A 80 5.53 10.62 -10.18
N THR A 81 5.64 10.14 -8.95
CA THR A 81 6.03 10.94 -7.79
C THR A 81 7.31 10.37 -7.20
N ASP A 82 7.94 11.11 -6.29
CA ASP A 82 9.11 10.61 -5.58
C ASP A 82 8.77 9.47 -4.59
N GLY A 83 7.49 9.22 -4.36
CA GLY A 83 7.04 8.10 -3.52
C GLY A 83 7.33 6.74 -4.13
N GLY A 84 7.25 6.64 -5.46
CA GLY A 84 7.59 5.44 -6.20
C GLY A 84 6.85 4.19 -5.77
N ALA A 85 5.59 4.32 -5.35
CA ALA A 85 4.84 3.22 -4.77
C ALA A 85 4.63 2.08 -5.74
N VAL A 86 4.88 0.87 -5.25
CA VAL A 86 4.46 -0.37 -5.91
C VAL A 86 3.26 -0.89 -5.14
N LEU A 87 2.16 -1.11 -5.84
CA LEU A 87 0.89 -1.52 -5.25
C LEU A 87 0.43 -2.84 -5.83
N PHE A 88 -0.11 -3.69 -4.98
CA PHE A 88 -0.81 -4.88 -5.45
C PHE A 88 -1.86 -5.28 -4.42
N SER A 89 -2.80 -6.10 -4.85
CA SER A 89 -3.86 -6.59 -3.97
C SER A 89 -4.01 -8.09 -4.09
N LEU A 90 -4.49 -8.69 -3.00
CA LEU A 90 -4.73 -10.12 -2.91
C LEU A 90 -6.10 -10.33 -2.28
N PRO A 91 -6.91 -11.28 -2.80
CA PRO A 91 -8.15 -11.62 -2.11
C PRO A 91 -7.84 -12.30 -0.78
N VAL A 92 -8.65 -12.01 0.23
CA VAL A 92 -8.51 -12.61 1.55
C VAL A 92 -9.43 -13.84 1.62
N ASP A 93 -8.82 -15.01 1.77
CA ASP A 93 -9.56 -16.27 1.82
C ASP A 93 -10.30 -16.43 3.15
N SER A 94 -9.62 -16.15 4.27
CA SER A 94 -10.20 -16.29 5.60
C SER A 94 -9.78 -15.12 6.47
N LEU A 95 -10.67 -14.66 7.31
CA LEU A 95 -10.44 -13.52 8.21
C LEU A 95 -10.91 -13.86 9.61
N ILE A 96 -9.98 -13.80 10.56
CA ILE A 96 -10.24 -14.00 11.98
C ILE A 96 -9.52 -12.92 12.77
N GLY A 97 -10.10 -12.47 13.86
CA GLY A 97 -9.42 -11.57 14.77
C GLY A 97 -9.83 -10.11 14.70
N ILE A 98 -10.73 -9.77 13.78
CA ILE A 98 -11.33 -8.44 13.71
C ILE A 98 -12.82 -8.60 13.94
N GLY A 99 -13.25 -8.45 15.18
CA GLY A 99 -14.61 -8.75 15.59
C GLY A 99 -15.69 -8.06 14.78
N ARG A 100 -15.46 -6.83 14.38
CA ARG A 100 -16.38 -6.08 13.54
C ARG A 100 -16.62 -6.72 12.20
N PHE A 101 -15.53 -7.17 11.56
CA PHE A 101 -15.62 -7.85 10.27
C PHE A 101 -16.28 -9.22 10.43
N ASP A 102 -15.94 -9.92 11.49
CA ASP A 102 -16.54 -11.23 11.78
C ASP A 102 -18.06 -11.09 11.96
N GLU A 103 -18.52 -10.06 12.66
CA GLU A 103 -19.94 -9.78 12.84
C GLU A 103 -20.64 -9.45 11.53
N GLN A 104 -19.97 -8.70 10.65
CA GLN A 104 -20.54 -8.30 9.36
C GLN A 104 -20.59 -9.44 8.35
N GLU A 105 -19.66 -10.37 8.45
CA GLU A 105 -19.61 -11.54 7.57
C GLU A 105 -20.70 -12.56 7.90
N ASN A 106 -21.26 -12.51 9.07
CA ASN A 106 -22.39 -13.35 9.46
C ASN A 106 -23.70 -12.78 8.91
#